data_4492bd2026100c9d4966f8afb3c6ebe5
#
_entry.id   4492bd2026100c9d4966f8afb3c6ebe5
#
_cell.length_a   1.000
_cell.length_b   1.000
_cell.length_c   1.000
_cell.angle_alpha   90.00
_cell.angle_beta   90.00
_cell.angle_gamma   90.00
#
_symmetry.space_group_name_H-M   'P 1'
#
loop_
_entity.id
_entity.type
_entity.pdbx_description
1 polymer ?
#
loop_
_entity_poly.entity_id
_entity_poly.type
_entity_poly.pdbx_seq_one_letter_code
_entity_poly.pdbx_strand_id
1 'polypeptide(L)'
;MARMSKEQYLNNLHSDALNQFNDIQTALRDERLQCLQDRRFYSLAGSQWEGPLWDVYENKPRFEVNKVHLAVIRIINEYRNNRITVDYVSKDGSENDKLAETCDGLYRADEQDSVADEAYDNAFEEAVGGGFGAWRLRTVYEDEEDEDNEKQRIRIEPIFDADSSVFFDLNAKRQDKADARFAFVVTSMTRASY
;
A
#
# COMPACT_ATOMS: atom_id res chain seq x y z
N MET A 1 32.45 -28.36 2.26
CA MET A 1 31.53 -27.40 2.91
C MET A 1 30.42 -28.17 3.59
N ALA A 2 30.27 -28.05 4.90
CA ALA A 2 29.22 -28.77 5.64
C ALA A 2 27.85 -28.23 5.21
N ARG A 3 26.92 -29.10 4.87
CA ARG A 3 25.55 -28.76 4.48
C ARG A 3 24.84 -28.23 5.73
N MET A 4 24.49 -26.94 5.71
CA MET A 4 23.74 -26.26 6.78
C MET A 4 22.42 -27.01 7.02
N SER A 5 21.99 -27.16 8.28
CA SER A 5 20.69 -27.76 8.57
C SER A 5 19.55 -26.80 8.12
N LYS A 6 18.37 -27.36 7.81
CA LYS A 6 17.20 -26.54 7.39
C LYS A 6 16.85 -25.49 8.45
N GLU A 7 16.95 -25.85 9.72
CA GLU A 7 16.68 -24.97 10.86
C GLU A 7 17.69 -23.81 10.94
N GLN A 8 18.99 -24.11 10.78
CA GLN A 8 20.03 -23.05 10.73
C GLN A 8 19.83 -22.11 9.54
N TYR A 9 19.43 -22.64 8.39
CA TYR A 9 19.11 -21.81 7.22
C TYR A 9 17.93 -20.86 7.49
N LEU A 10 16.83 -21.36 8.06
CA LEU A 10 15.65 -20.56 8.38
C LEU A 10 15.96 -19.49 9.45
N ASN A 11 16.74 -19.83 10.48
CA ASN A 11 17.14 -18.87 11.50
C ASN A 11 18.02 -17.75 10.93
N ASN A 12 18.95 -18.06 10.05
CA ASN A 12 19.77 -17.08 9.39
C ASN A 12 18.91 -16.18 8.47
N LEU A 13 18.03 -16.77 7.68
CA LEU A 13 17.11 -16.02 6.81
C LEU A 13 16.24 -15.04 7.61
N HIS A 14 15.69 -15.48 8.73
CA HIS A 14 14.90 -14.64 9.62
C HIS A 14 15.74 -13.51 10.23
N SER A 15 16.94 -13.81 10.70
CA SER A 15 17.85 -12.79 11.22
C SER A 15 18.24 -11.75 10.17
N ASP A 16 18.55 -12.20 8.95
CA ASP A 16 18.90 -11.33 7.83
C ASP A 16 17.70 -10.43 7.43
N ALA A 17 16.50 -11.00 7.39
CA ALA A 17 15.28 -10.25 7.10
C ALA A 17 15.00 -9.16 8.15
N LEU A 18 15.15 -9.48 9.44
CA LEU A 18 14.99 -8.50 10.52
C LEU A 18 16.04 -7.39 10.46
N ASN A 19 17.30 -7.70 10.16
CA ASN A 19 18.34 -6.72 10.00
C ASN A 19 18.03 -5.79 8.82
N GLN A 20 17.64 -6.34 7.66
CA GLN A 20 17.24 -5.55 6.50
C GLN A 20 16.04 -4.65 6.80
N PHE A 21 15.04 -5.17 7.51
CA PHE A 21 13.88 -4.38 7.93
C PHE A 21 14.29 -3.20 8.82
N ASN A 22 15.14 -3.42 9.83
CA ASN A 22 15.63 -2.39 10.73
C ASN A 22 16.43 -1.31 9.98
N ASP A 23 17.27 -1.71 9.02
CA ASP A 23 18.05 -0.79 8.20
C ASP A 23 17.13 0.09 7.35
N ILE A 24 16.09 -0.49 6.72
CA ILE A 24 15.11 0.26 5.94
C ILE A 24 14.30 1.21 6.83
N GLN A 25 13.83 0.73 7.97
CA GLN A 25 13.06 1.54 8.92
C GLN A 25 13.88 2.75 9.40
N THR A 26 15.17 2.54 9.67
CA THR A 26 16.08 3.62 10.09
C THR A 26 16.33 4.62 8.97
N ALA A 27 16.58 4.13 7.75
CA ALA A 27 16.87 4.98 6.59
C ALA A 27 15.66 5.83 6.15
N LEU A 28 14.45 5.27 6.23
CA LEU A 28 13.23 5.96 5.79
C LEU A 28 12.50 6.71 6.92
N ARG A 29 13.06 6.74 8.11
CA ARG A 29 12.40 7.34 9.28
C ARG A 29 11.93 8.77 9.05
N ASP A 30 12.81 9.61 8.53
CA ASP A 30 12.52 11.04 8.36
C ASP A 30 11.48 11.27 7.26
N GLU A 31 11.55 10.51 6.16
CA GLU A 31 10.56 10.56 5.09
C GLU A 31 9.17 10.13 5.61
N ARG A 32 9.11 9.08 6.44
CA ARG A 32 7.85 8.59 7.02
C ARG A 32 7.24 9.59 8.01
N LEU A 33 8.07 10.23 8.81
CA LEU A 33 7.61 11.30 9.69
C LEU A 33 7.06 12.48 8.88
N GLN A 34 7.70 12.84 7.77
CA GLN A 34 7.21 13.88 6.87
C GLN A 34 5.87 13.51 6.25
N CYS A 35 5.69 12.29 5.73
CA CYS A 35 4.41 11.78 5.22
C CYS A 35 3.30 11.95 6.27
N LEU A 36 3.57 11.54 7.51
CA LEU A 36 2.60 11.66 8.59
C LEU A 36 2.25 13.11 8.91
N GLN A 37 3.24 14.00 8.92
CA GLN A 37 3.03 15.44 9.13
C GLN A 37 2.20 16.05 8.01
N ASP A 38 2.47 15.70 6.76
CA ASP A 38 1.74 16.19 5.60
C ASP A 38 0.28 15.73 5.62
N ARG A 39 0.02 14.45 5.94
CA ARG A 39 -1.34 13.92 6.15
C ARG A 39 -2.08 14.65 7.26
N ARG A 40 -1.43 14.89 8.39
CA ARG A 40 -2.00 15.64 9.50
C ARG A 40 -2.29 17.09 9.13
N PHE A 41 -1.41 17.72 8.38
CA PHE A 41 -1.55 19.11 7.98
C PHE A 41 -2.81 19.39 7.17
N TYR A 42 -3.17 18.52 6.22
CA TYR A 42 -4.37 18.72 5.43
C TYR A 42 -5.64 18.14 6.03
N SER A 43 -5.54 17.13 6.92
CA SER A 43 -6.70 16.41 7.47
C SER A 43 -7.16 16.91 8.84
N LEU A 44 -6.22 17.40 9.68
CA LEU A 44 -6.51 17.81 11.04
C LEU A 44 -6.58 19.33 11.19
N ALA A 45 -7.73 19.81 11.68
CA ALA A 45 -7.87 21.22 12.05
C ALA A 45 -6.90 21.58 13.18
N GLY A 46 -6.28 22.75 13.05
CA GLY A 46 -5.36 23.26 14.07
C GLY A 46 -3.92 22.80 13.97
N SER A 47 -3.59 21.86 13.08
CA SER A 47 -2.22 21.33 12.99
C SER A 47 -1.19 22.41 12.60
N GLN A 48 -1.57 23.45 11.86
CA GLN A 48 -0.72 24.59 11.50
C GLN A 48 -0.29 25.43 12.71
N TRP A 49 -1.00 25.33 13.82
CA TRP A 49 -0.71 26.08 15.04
C TRP A 49 0.17 25.33 16.03
N GLU A 50 0.56 24.09 15.71
CA GLU A 50 1.47 23.29 16.53
C GLU A 50 2.91 23.85 16.53
N GLY A 51 3.66 23.55 17.57
CA GLY A 51 5.04 23.98 17.70
C GLY A 51 5.21 25.47 18.12
N PRO A 52 6.20 26.21 17.57
CA PRO A 52 6.54 27.55 18.03
C PRO A 52 5.42 28.59 17.87
N LEU A 53 4.47 28.35 16.96
CA LEU A 53 3.32 29.23 16.75
C LEU A 53 2.29 29.12 17.86
N TRP A 54 2.26 28.00 18.56
CA TRP A 54 1.31 27.80 19.68
C TRP A 54 1.47 28.86 20.75
N ASP A 55 2.67 29.11 21.23
CA ASP A 55 2.97 30.07 22.30
C ASP A 55 2.64 31.52 21.89
N VAL A 56 2.89 31.85 20.62
CA VAL A 56 2.62 33.21 20.09
C VAL A 56 1.12 33.51 19.99
N TYR A 57 0.31 32.49 19.76
CA TYR A 57 -1.13 32.61 19.53
C TYR A 57 -2.00 32.02 20.64
N GLU A 58 -1.42 31.71 21.82
CA GLU A 58 -2.14 31.09 22.93
C GLU A 58 -3.41 31.87 23.33
N ASN A 59 -3.28 33.21 23.40
CA ASN A 59 -4.35 34.12 23.84
C ASN A 59 -4.98 34.94 22.67
N LYS A 60 -4.75 34.51 21.42
CA LYS A 60 -5.29 35.19 20.22
C LYS A 60 -6.29 34.33 19.50
N PRO A 61 -7.30 34.92 18.82
CA PRO A 61 -8.19 34.12 17.98
C PRO A 61 -7.43 33.44 16.85
N ARG A 62 -7.67 32.14 16.67
CA ARG A 62 -7.05 31.30 15.65
C ARG A 62 -8.08 31.02 14.59
N PHE A 63 -7.92 31.63 13.41
CA PHE A 63 -8.76 31.39 12.26
C PHE A 63 -7.98 30.51 11.28
N GLU A 64 -8.61 29.44 10.83
CA GLU A 64 -8.04 28.50 9.89
C GLU A 64 -8.96 28.33 8.69
N VAL A 65 -8.39 28.42 7.49
CA VAL A 65 -9.08 28.12 6.23
C VAL A 65 -8.22 27.10 5.48
N ASN A 66 -8.63 25.82 5.56
CA ASN A 66 -7.88 24.73 4.96
C ASN A 66 -8.09 24.67 3.44
N LYS A 67 -7.26 25.39 2.70
CA LYS A 67 -7.27 25.38 1.24
C LYS A 67 -6.59 24.15 0.64
N VAL A 68 -5.62 23.56 1.38
CA VAL A 68 -4.91 22.35 0.94
C VAL A 68 -5.85 21.17 0.91
N HIS A 69 -6.70 21.02 1.93
CA HIS A 69 -7.74 19.97 1.97
C HIS A 69 -8.66 20.01 0.74
N LEU A 70 -9.09 21.20 0.33
CA LEU A 70 -9.93 21.37 -0.87
C LEU A 70 -9.20 20.93 -2.16
N ALA A 71 -7.90 21.22 -2.27
CA ALA A 71 -7.10 20.82 -3.41
C ALA A 71 -6.91 19.29 -3.46
N VAL A 72 -6.60 18.68 -2.31
CA VAL A 72 -6.44 17.22 -2.17
C VAL A 72 -7.74 16.50 -2.53
N ILE A 73 -8.88 16.90 -1.95
CA ILE A 73 -10.19 16.30 -2.27
C ILE A 73 -10.54 16.45 -3.75
N ARG A 74 -10.21 17.60 -4.37
CA ARG A 74 -10.47 17.79 -5.80
C ARG A 74 -9.71 16.77 -6.65
N ILE A 75 -8.44 16.51 -6.34
CA ILE A 75 -7.61 15.52 -7.06
C ILE A 75 -8.17 14.11 -6.86
N ILE A 76 -8.55 13.76 -5.62
CA ILE A 76 -9.14 12.46 -5.31
C ILE A 76 -10.46 12.25 -6.06
N ASN A 77 -11.33 13.28 -6.09
CA ASN A 77 -12.60 13.21 -6.82
C ASN A 77 -12.39 13.12 -8.33
N GLU A 78 -11.39 13.80 -8.89
CA GLU A 78 -11.02 13.70 -10.30
C GLU A 78 -10.61 12.28 -10.66
N TYR A 79 -9.79 11.64 -9.83
CA TYR A 79 -9.41 10.23 -10.00
C TYR A 79 -10.62 9.29 -9.92
N ARG A 80 -11.50 9.46 -8.92
CA ARG A 80 -12.70 8.65 -8.77
C ARG A 80 -13.67 8.75 -9.94
N ASN A 81 -13.74 9.91 -10.57
CA ASN A 81 -14.58 10.13 -11.76
C ASN A 81 -13.95 9.57 -13.04
N ASN A 82 -12.63 9.50 -13.11
CA ASN A 82 -11.88 9.07 -14.28
C ASN A 82 -10.98 7.89 -13.94
N ARG A 83 -11.59 6.77 -13.50
CA ARG A 83 -10.85 5.56 -13.15
C ARG A 83 -10.12 4.99 -14.35
N ILE A 84 -8.90 4.54 -14.09
CA ILE A 84 -8.09 3.82 -15.07
C ILE A 84 -8.61 2.38 -15.13
N THR A 85 -8.97 1.93 -16.33
CA THR A 85 -9.33 0.54 -16.59
C THR A 85 -8.19 -0.15 -17.34
N VAL A 86 -8.03 -1.45 -17.08
CA VAL A 86 -7.06 -2.29 -17.77
C VAL A 86 -7.82 -3.21 -18.72
N ASP A 87 -7.41 -3.22 -19.98
CA ASP A 87 -7.97 -4.13 -20.99
C ASP A 87 -6.85 -5.05 -21.50
N TYR A 88 -7.13 -6.33 -21.58
CA TYR A 88 -6.23 -7.31 -22.16
C TYR A 88 -6.38 -7.31 -23.69
N VAL A 89 -5.28 -7.19 -24.38
CA VAL A 89 -5.27 -7.24 -25.86
C VAL A 89 -4.31 -8.32 -26.36
N SER A 90 -4.69 -8.99 -27.42
CA SER A 90 -3.84 -9.99 -28.06
C SER A 90 -2.61 -9.33 -28.67
N LYS A 91 -1.42 -9.88 -28.41
CA LYS A 91 -0.17 -9.38 -28.96
C LYS A 91 0.05 -9.80 -30.42
N ASP A 92 -0.42 -11.00 -30.79
CA ASP A 92 -0.08 -11.65 -32.04
C ASP A 92 -1.27 -11.73 -33.04
N GLY A 93 -2.33 -10.96 -32.84
CA GLY A 93 -3.49 -10.87 -33.72
C GLY A 93 -4.66 -11.81 -33.36
N SER A 94 -5.64 -11.90 -34.22
CA SER A 94 -7.00 -12.41 -33.97
C SER A 94 -7.14 -13.84 -33.41
N GLU A 95 -6.11 -14.69 -33.50
CA GLU A 95 -6.22 -16.07 -33.00
C GLU A 95 -6.29 -16.15 -31.47
N ASN A 96 -5.76 -15.15 -30.76
CA ASN A 96 -5.73 -15.08 -29.30
C ASN A 96 -6.75 -14.10 -28.69
N ASP A 97 -7.66 -13.54 -29.50
CA ASP A 97 -8.63 -12.56 -29.03
C ASP A 97 -9.58 -13.17 -27.95
N LYS A 98 -10.00 -14.44 -28.15
CA LYS A 98 -10.81 -15.14 -27.15
C LYS A 98 -10.09 -15.36 -25.82
N LEU A 99 -8.77 -15.56 -25.86
CA LEU A 99 -7.98 -15.70 -24.64
C LEU A 99 -7.88 -14.34 -23.93
N ALA A 100 -7.67 -13.26 -24.67
CA ALA A 100 -7.66 -11.92 -24.14
C ALA A 100 -8.99 -11.54 -23.49
N GLU A 101 -10.12 -11.83 -24.15
CA GLU A 101 -11.47 -11.66 -23.58
C GLU A 101 -11.68 -12.48 -22.29
N THR A 102 -11.17 -13.72 -22.27
CA THR A 102 -11.26 -14.58 -21.09
C THR A 102 -10.44 -14.01 -19.93
N CYS A 103 -9.22 -13.55 -20.20
CA CYS A 103 -8.36 -12.89 -19.19
C CYS A 103 -9.00 -11.61 -18.65
N ASP A 104 -9.62 -10.83 -19.53
CA ASP A 104 -10.33 -9.61 -19.17
C ASP A 104 -11.53 -9.91 -18.25
N GLY A 105 -12.29 -10.95 -18.58
CA GLY A 105 -13.41 -11.41 -17.76
C GLY A 105 -12.96 -11.91 -16.38
N LEU A 106 -11.88 -12.68 -16.30
CA LEU A 106 -11.31 -13.15 -15.04
C LEU A 106 -10.79 -11.99 -14.19
N TYR A 107 -10.05 -11.06 -14.78
CA TYR A 107 -9.54 -9.89 -14.08
C TYR A 107 -10.67 -9.04 -13.47
N ARG A 108 -11.72 -8.78 -14.24
CA ARG A 108 -12.90 -8.04 -13.76
C ARG A 108 -13.66 -8.79 -12.65
N ALA A 109 -13.73 -10.13 -12.74
CA ALA A 109 -14.33 -10.94 -11.69
C ALA A 109 -13.50 -10.85 -10.39
N ASP A 110 -12.17 -10.94 -10.46
CA ASP A 110 -11.27 -10.81 -9.31
C ASP A 110 -11.35 -9.40 -8.69
N GLU A 111 -11.45 -8.35 -9.51
CA GLU A 111 -11.66 -6.97 -9.03
C GLU A 111 -12.98 -6.82 -8.28
N GLN A 112 -14.07 -7.38 -8.84
CA GLN A 112 -15.41 -7.30 -8.24
C GLN A 112 -15.49 -8.09 -6.93
N ASP A 113 -14.98 -9.33 -6.92
CA ASP A 113 -14.98 -10.19 -5.73
C ASP A 113 -14.12 -9.64 -4.60
N SER A 114 -13.04 -8.94 -4.95
CA SER A 114 -12.13 -8.32 -3.98
C SER A 114 -12.57 -6.93 -3.53
N VAL A 115 -13.60 -6.34 -4.15
CA VAL A 115 -13.93 -4.90 -3.98
C VAL A 115 -12.68 -4.03 -4.22
N ALA A 116 -11.96 -4.30 -5.30
CA ALA A 116 -10.65 -3.72 -5.59
C ALA A 116 -10.66 -2.19 -5.65
N ASP A 117 -11.80 -1.60 -5.95
CA ASP A 117 -12.03 -0.15 -5.93
C ASP A 117 -11.65 0.47 -4.58
N GLU A 118 -11.93 -0.19 -3.47
CA GLU A 118 -11.55 0.28 -2.14
C GLU A 118 -10.03 0.30 -1.97
N ALA A 119 -9.34 -0.74 -2.45
CA ALA A 119 -7.89 -0.83 -2.38
C ALA A 119 -7.20 0.27 -3.22
N TYR A 120 -7.70 0.51 -4.43
CA TYR A 120 -7.17 1.54 -5.33
C TYR A 120 -7.43 2.95 -4.81
N ASP A 121 -8.66 3.23 -4.36
CA ASP A 121 -9.04 4.52 -3.79
C ASP A 121 -8.21 4.84 -2.55
N ASN A 122 -8.07 3.88 -1.63
CA ASN A 122 -7.27 4.06 -0.43
C ASN A 122 -5.80 4.36 -0.77
N ALA A 123 -5.19 3.57 -1.64
CA ALA A 123 -3.80 3.78 -2.02
C ALA A 123 -3.58 5.12 -2.71
N PHE A 124 -4.52 5.55 -3.57
CA PHE A 124 -4.45 6.84 -4.23
C PHE A 124 -4.62 8.01 -3.25
N GLU A 125 -5.58 7.91 -2.34
CA GLU A 125 -5.82 8.92 -1.30
C GLU A 125 -4.59 9.10 -0.39
N GLU A 126 -3.98 8.00 0.06
CA GLU A 126 -2.76 8.04 0.85
C GLU A 126 -1.58 8.62 0.05
N ALA A 127 -1.43 8.26 -1.22
CA ALA A 127 -0.38 8.79 -2.09
C ALA A 127 -0.52 10.31 -2.32
N VAL A 128 -1.73 10.80 -2.53
CA VAL A 128 -1.99 12.25 -2.71
C VAL A 128 -1.78 13.01 -1.40
N GLY A 129 -2.20 12.43 -0.27
CA GLY A 129 -2.15 13.09 1.03
C GLY A 129 -0.80 13.03 1.73
N GLY A 130 -0.04 11.95 1.58
CA GLY A 130 1.22 11.70 2.27
C GLY A 130 2.39 11.37 1.34
N GLY A 131 2.16 11.28 0.02
CA GLY A 131 3.20 10.98 -0.96
C GLY A 131 3.47 9.50 -1.18
N PHE A 132 2.83 8.61 -0.42
CA PHE A 132 2.99 7.16 -0.55
C PHE A 132 1.69 6.43 -0.25
N GLY A 133 1.32 5.49 -1.11
CA GLY A 133 0.18 4.60 -0.94
C GLY A 133 0.49 3.24 -1.52
N ALA A 134 -0.14 2.19 -1.01
CA ALA A 134 0.08 0.83 -1.46
C ALA A 134 -1.17 -0.04 -1.32
N TRP A 135 -1.23 -1.06 -2.14
CA TRP A 135 -2.19 -2.16 -2.07
C TRP A 135 -1.46 -3.45 -2.43
N ARG A 136 -2.06 -4.60 -2.20
CA ARG A 136 -1.40 -5.89 -2.46
C ARG A 136 -2.30 -6.88 -3.16
N LEU A 137 -1.65 -7.80 -3.89
CA LEU A 137 -2.25 -9.01 -4.41
C LEU A 137 -1.89 -10.19 -3.51
N ARG A 138 -2.89 -11.00 -3.18
CA ARG A 138 -2.70 -12.27 -2.46
C ARG A 138 -3.43 -13.39 -3.17
N THR A 139 -2.87 -14.58 -3.10
CA THR A 139 -3.61 -15.82 -3.37
C THR A 139 -4.22 -16.32 -2.06
N VAL A 140 -5.50 -16.59 -2.07
CA VAL A 140 -6.25 -17.16 -0.95
C VAL A 140 -6.97 -18.40 -1.44
N TYR A 141 -7.22 -19.36 -0.55
CA TYR A 141 -8.07 -20.49 -0.89
C TYR A 141 -9.52 -20.01 -1.09
N GLU A 142 -10.25 -20.63 -2.04
CA GLU A 142 -11.67 -20.32 -2.27
C GLU A 142 -12.52 -20.66 -1.04
N ASP A 143 -12.21 -21.77 -0.40
CA ASP A 143 -12.83 -22.20 0.83
C ASP A 143 -11.72 -22.60 1.82
N GLU A 144 -11.57 -21.83 2.89
CA GLU A 144 -10.60 -22.09 3.95
C GLU A 144 -11.05 -23.21 4.90
N GLU A 145 -12.36 -23.57 4.88
CA GLU A 145 -12.93 -24.61 5.74
C GLU A 145 -12.92 -26.00 5.08
N ASP A 146 -12.78 -26.07 3.76
CA ASP A 146 -12.71 -27.32 3.00
C ASP A 146 -11.24 -27.73 2.75
N GLU A 147 -10.72 -28.65 3.57
CA GLU A 147 -9.35 -29.16 3.45
C GLU A 147 -9.08 -29.89 2.10
N ASP A 148 -10.12 -30.34 1.40
CA ASP A 148 -9.99 -31.04 0.11
C ASP A 148 -10.00 -30.05 -1.08
N ASN A 149 -10.33 -28.77 -0.85
CA ASN A 149 -10.37 -27.75 -1.89
C ASN A 149 -9.07 -26.98 -2.00
N GLU A 150 -8.17 -27.41 -2.89
CA GLU A 150 -6.90 -26.72 -3.17
C GLU A 150 -7.04 -25.52 -4.13
N LYS A 151 -8.26 -25.16 -4.55
CA LYS A 151 -8.47 -24.05 -5.47
C LYS A 151 -8.12 -22.72 -4.80
N GLN A 152 -7.38 -21.92 -5.54
CA GLN A 152 -6.96 -20.60 -5.10
C GLN A 152 -7.54 -19.52 -6.02
N ARG A 153 -7.84 -18.38 -5.45
CA ARG A 153 -8.23 -17.16 -6.17
C ARG A 153 -7.29 -16.01 -5.84
N ILE A 154 -7.23 -15.04 -6.73
CA ILE A 154 -6.51 -13.80 -6.51
C ILE A 154 -7.41 -12.85 -5.71
N ARG A 155 -6.85 -12.22 -4.69
CA ARG A 155 -7.51 -11.20 -3.90
C ARG A 155 -6.71 -9.91 -3.91
N ILE A 156 -7.39 -8.82 -4.23
CA ILE A 156 -6.84 -7.46 -4.19
C ILE A 156 -7.22 -6.87 -2.84
N GLU A 157 -6.22 -6.52 -2.02
CA GLU A 157 -6.43 -6.06 -0.65
C GLU A 157 -5.87 -4.66 -0.45
N PRO A 158 -6.60 -3.75 0.23
CA PRO A 158 -6.05 -2.47 0.65
C PRO A 158 -4.96 -2.68 1.71
N ILE A 159 -3.99 -1.78 1.73
CA ILE A 159 -3.04 -1.65 2.84
C ILE A 159 -3.27 -0.25 3.42
N PHE A 160 -3.83 -0.21 4.61
CA PHE A 160 -4.06 1.04 5.33
C PHE A 160 -2.75 1.52 5.98
N ASP A 161 -2.59 2.84 6.02
CA ASP A 161 -1.39 3.47 6.57
C ASP A 161 -0.09 2.92 5.93
N ALA A 162 -0.06 2.90 4.59
CA ALA A 162 1.06 2.34 3.83
C ALA A 162 2.40 2.98 4.19
N ASP A 163 2.40 4.25 4.60
CA ASP A 163 3.56 4.98 5.09
C ASP A 163 4.19 4.36 6.34
N SER A 164 3.43 3.64 7.16
CA SER A 164 3.90 2.95 8.36
C SER A 164 3.97 1.42 8.21
N SER A 165 3.29 0.87 7.20
CA SER A 165 3.08 -0.57 7.04
C SER A 165 3.92 -1.20 5.93
N VAL A 166 4.30 -0.45 4.88
CA VAL A 166 4.99 -1.00 3.70
C VAL A 166 6.42 -0.48 3.59
N PHE A 167 7.37 -1.38 3.43
CA PHE A 167 8.79 -1.08 3.32
C PHE A 167 9.39 -1.85 2.15
N PHE A 168 9.90 -1.12 1.14
CA PHE A 168 10.57 -1.69 -0.01
C PHE A 168 12.09 -1.68 0.14
N ASP A 169 12.77 -2.50 -0.65
CA ASP A 169 14.23 -2.50 -0.78
C ASP A 169 14.73 -1.07 -1.06
N LEU A 170 15.72 -0.60 -0.29
CA LEU A 170 16.34 0.72 -0.46
C LEU A 170 17.02 0.92 -1.81
N ASN A 171 17.36 -0.18 -2.49
CA ASN A 171 17.96 -0.11 -3.81
C ASN A 171 16.92 0.12 -4.93
N ALA A 172 15.63 0.02 -4.64
CA ALA A 172 14.56 0.27 -5.59
C ALA A 172 14.42 1.76 -5.89
N LYS A 173 14.77 2.14 -7.13
CA LYS A 173 14.78 3.54 -7.59
C LYS A 173 13.55 3.92 -8.39
N ARG A 174 12.84 2.94 -8.95
CA ARG A 174 11.61 3.20 -9.70
C ARG A 174 10.49 3.67 -8.78
N GLN A 175 9.62 4.51 -9.30
CA GLN A 175 8.45 4.98 -8.54
C GLN A 175 7.47 3.85 -8.24
N ASP A 176 7.28 2.95 -9.21
CA ASP A 176 6.44 1.76 -9.08
C ASP A 176 7.07 0.61 -8.27
N LYS A 177 8.31 0.81 -7.80
CA LYS A 177 9.08 -0.19 -7.03
C LYS A 177 9.22 -1.57 -7.70
N ALA A 178 9.01 -1.65 -9.02
CA ALA A 178 9.12 -2.89 -9.77
C ALA A 178 10.56 -3.47 -9.81
N ASP A 179 11.55 -2.67 -9.44
CA ASP A 179 12.95 -3.06 -9.29
C ASP A 179 13.32 -3.49 -7.86
N ALA A 180 12.36 -3.49 -6.93
CA ALA A 180 12.56 -4.00 -5.58
C ALA A 180 12.74 -5.53 -5.60
N ARG A 181 13.73 -6.04 -4.88
CA ARG A 181 13.98 -7.48 -4.72
C ARG A 181 13.12 -8.11 -3.63
N PHE A 182 12.70 -7.31 -2.67
CA PHE A 182 11.84 -7.73 -1.56
C PHE A 182 11.07 -6.52 -1.04
N ALA A 183 10.00 -6.81 -0.33
CA ALA A 183 9.21 -5.83 0.41
C ALA A 183 8.75 -6.44 1.73
N PHE A 184 8.57 -5.60 2.74
CA PHE A 184 7.98 -5.98 4.01
C PHE A 184 6.62 -5.29 4.15
N VAL A 185 5.63 -6.06 4.54
CA VAL A 185 4.32 -5.53 4.95
C VAL A 185 4.12 -5.86 6.41
N VAL A 186 4.05 -4.84 7.25
CA VAL A 186 3.86 -4.97 8.68
C VAL A 186 2.37 -4.94 8.99
N THR A 187 1.88 -5.98 9.63
CA THR A 187 0.49 -6.07 10.06
C THR A 187 0.44 -6.17 11.58
N SER A 188 -0.31 -5.29 12.21
CA SER A 188 -0.55 -5.36 13.65
C SER A 188 -1.71 -6.33 13.92
N MET A 189 -1.47 -7.31 14.79
CA MET A 189 -2.51 -8.23 15.21
C MET A 189 -2.43 -8.51 16.70
N THR A 190 -3.54 -8.92 17.28
CA THR A 190 -3.57 -9.29 18.71
C THR A 190 -2.89 -10.63 18.91
N ARG A 191 -2.39 -10.88 20.13
CA ARG A 191 -1.79 -12.16 20.48
C ARG A 191 -2.76 -13.34 20.31
N ALA A 192 -4.05 -13.10 20.44
CA ALA A 192 -5.08 -14.11 20.28
C ALA A 192 -5.37 -14.44 18.81
N SER A 193 -5.02 -13.50 17.90
CA SER A 193 -5.20 -13.67 16.45
C SER A 193 -3.94 -14.24 15.77
N TYR A 194 -2.83 -14.37 16.51
CA TYR A 194 -1.58 -14.98 16.07
C TYR A 194 -1.57 -16.46 16.44
#